data_acc5a2b45b311f8ca4afd04b49255b22
#
_entry.id   acc5a2b45b311f8ca4afd04b49255b22
#
_cell.length_a   1.000
_cell.length_b   1.000
_cell.length_c   1.000
_cell.angle_alpha   90.00
_cell.angle_beta   90.00
_cell.angle_gamma   90.00
#
_symmetry.space_group_name_H-M   'P 1'
#
loop_
_entity.id
_entity.type
_entity.pdbx_description
1 polymer ?
#
loop_
_entity_poly.entity_id
_entity_poly.type
_entity_poly.pdbx_seq_one_letter_code
_entity_poly.pdbx_strand_id
1 'polypeptide(L)'
;DDESTQQQITSALSSQPGFQLVAVLDNLENVTQETPSLQPQIIILDHQVDEQSTLDTIDELAFKFPDIATMAIIPINDPLQAQQAMLAGVRGFLLQPFTQVNLLSTLRRVRDLEARRQQSRAAAAEAAERTEPLRILTFYSPRGGVGCSTLAVNLAVALYETFEDRVLLMEGKLLFGHLGLMLNIRPQNTIADLIPHAGTLDASLVGEVVVEHVTGIHVLLSPTDVQVAQGIRPDDLFNVLRCVRKMYDFIVIDAGSYLNENAVTLMDAADRVMLVTTPDLGALHDTSRFIHLSRSLAYPAGKLLTILNRAGMPAGVKTKDINAALHHDLYAQIPDDTSNVTRSLNRGVPLVFRYPRSPASRAIKQLALTLSDISVEEPNKSLASLISVAARVRRRLASARAG
;
A
#
# COMPACT_ATOMS: atom_id res chain seq x y z
N ASP A 1 6.37 32.10 10.28
CA ASP A 1 6.80 33.51 10.16
C ASP A 1 5.88 34.38 9.30
N ASP A 2 4.84 33.86 8.73
CA ASP A 2 3.81 34.71 8.14
C ASP A 2 2.73 34.96 9.21
N GLU A 3 2.83 36.09 9.93
CA GLU A 3 1.81 36.52 10.91
C GLU A 3 0.39 36.45 10.33
N SER A 4 0.26 36.65 9.03
CA SER A 4 -0.98 36.56 8.28
C SER A 4 -1.54 35.12 8.27
N THR A 5 -0.70 34.10 8.02
CA THR A 5 -1.08 32.68 8.03
C THR A 5 -1.45 32.20 9.44
N GLN A 6 -0.67 32.58 10.45
CA GLN A 6 -0.98 32.31 11.87
C GLN A 6 -2.31 32.90 12.29
N GLN A 7 -2.55 34.18 11.98
CA GLN A 7 -3.80 34.87 12.30
C GLN A 7 -4.98 34.25 11.59
N GLN A 8 -4.82 33.83 10.32
CA GLN A 8 -5.85 33.17 9.55
C GLN A 8 -6.24 31.81 10.16
N ILE A 9 -5.26 31.00 10.56
CA ILE A 9 -5.48 29.70 11.21
C ILE A 9 -6.13 29.90 12.58
N THR A 10 -5.59 30.77 13.40
CA THR A 10 -6.09 31.05 14.75
C THR A 10 -7.54 31.54 14.70
N SER A 11 -7.85 32.48 13.82
CA SER A 11 -9.20 33.02 13.61
C SER A 11 -10.18 31.92 13.13
N ALA A 12 -9.74 31.06 12.21
CA ALA A 12 -10.54 29.97 11.68
C ALA A 12 -10.89 28.92 12.74
N LEU A 13 -9.95 28.59 13.62
CA LEU A 13 -10.13 27.57 14.66
C LEU A 13 -10.93 28.11 15.87
N SER A 14 -10.73 29.36 16.25
CA SER A 14 -11.40 29.98 17.42
C SER A 14 -12.93 29.96 17.33
N SER A 15 -13.49 29.88 16.12
CA SER A 15 -14.95 29.90 15.87
C SER A 15 -15.57 28.53 15.66
N GLN A 16 -14.77 27.43 15.74
CA GLN A 16 -15.25 26.10 15.36
C GLN A 16 -15.33 25.12 16.55
N PRO A 17 -16.53 24.59 16.88
CA PRO A 17 -16.62 23.52 17.85
C PRO A 17 -15.93 22.24 17.33
N GLY A 18 -15.08 21.67 18.15
CA GLY A 18 -14.38 20.39 17.84
C GLY A 18 -12.91 20.53 17.46
N PHE A 19 -12.36 21.75 17.43
CA PHE A 19 -10.93 22.01 17.36
C PHE A 19 -10.52 22.98 18.46
N GLN A 20 -9.40 22.73 19.12
CA GLN A 20 -8.80 23.59 20.12
C GLN A 20 -7.37 23.87 19.72
N LEU A 21 -7.01 25.15 19.56
CA LEU A 21 -5.63 25.54 19.38
C LEU A 21 -4.91 25.41 20.73
N VAL A 22 -3.89 24.57 20.83
CA VAL A 22 -3.16 24.27 22.06
C VAL A 22 -2.00 25.24 22.24
N ALA A 23 -1.23 25.47 21.17
CA ALA A 23 -0.10 26.38 21.14
C ALA A 23 0.20 26.87 19.72
N VAL A 24 0.90 28.01 19.63
CA VAL A 24 1.56 28.53 18.43
C VAL A 24 3.03 28.66 18.75
N LEU A 25 3.89 28.07 17.97
CA LEU A 25 5.34 28.05 18.16
C LEU A 25 6.02 28.73 16.98
N ASP A 26 6.93 29.66 17.28
CA ASP A 26 7.61 30.49 16.26
C ASP A 26 8.93 29.83 15.78
N ASN A 27 9.35 28.71 16.39
CA ASN A 27 10.60 28.06 16.07
C ASN A 27 10.39 26.52 15.92
N LEU A 28 10.86 25.96 14.81
CA LEU A 28 10.78 24.51 14.50
C LEU A 28 11.52 23.66 15.56
N GLU A 29 12.66 24.13 16.11
CA GLU A 29 13.42 23.41 17.12
C GLU A 29 12.62 23.14 18.40
N ASN A 30 11.71 24.05 18.77
CA ASN A 30 10.87 23.92 19.95
C ASN A 30 9.72 22.91 19.75
N VAL A 31 9.32 22.64 18.52
CA VAL A 31 8.17 21.78 18.22
C VAL A 31 8.38 20.39 18.79
N THR A 32 9.52 19.76 18.51
CA THR A 32 9.84 18.41 19.01
C THR A 32 9.96 18.37 20.53
N GLN A 33 10.47 19.45 21.16
CA GLN A 33 10.68 19.52 22.61
C GLN A 33 9.37 19.73 23.37
N GLU A 34 8.45 20.52 22.85
CA GLU A 34 7.19 20.87 23.52
C GLU A 34 6.05 19.88 23.22
N THR A 35 6.14 19.12 22.14
CA THR A 35 5.14 18.13 21.75
C THR A 35 4.75 17.16 22.87
N PRO A 36 5.66 16.61 23.72
CA PRO A 36 5.28 15.71 24.80
C PRO A 36 4.44 16.37 25.89
N SER A 37 4.67 17.67 26.16
CA SER A 37 3.94 18.43 27.19
C SER A 37 2.58 18.89 26.70
N LEU A 38 2.49 19.25 25.42
CA LEU A 38 1.27 19.77 24.79
C LEU A 38 0.31 18.68 24.34
N GLN A 39 0.82 17.47 24.03
CA GLN A 39 0.07 16.32 23.55
C GLN A 39 -0.95 16.68 22.43
N PRO A 40 -0.54 17.37 21.36
CA PRO A 40 -1.44 17.75 20.30
C PRO A 40 -1.88 16.50 19.50
N GLN A 41 -3.08 16.53 18.94
CA GLN A 41 -3.52 15.49 18.00
C GLN A 41 -3.04 15.79 16.56
N ILE A 42 -2.90 17.07 16.22
CA ILE A 42 -2.46 17.53 14.90
C ILE A 42 -1.42 18.65 15.08
N ILE A 43 -0.32 18.59 14.37
CA ILE A 43 0.68 19.63 14.25
C ILE A 43 0.63 20.18 12.82
N ILE A 44 0.56 21.49 12.66
CA ILE A 44 0.61 22.17 11.35
C ILE A 44 1.94 22.91 11.25
N LEU A 45 2.73 22.59 10.24
CA LEU A 45 4.02 23.22 9.95
C LEU A 45 3.93 24.03 8.67
N ASP A 46 4.48 25.25 8.70
CA ASP A 46 4.62 26.09 7.52
C ASP A 46 5.95 25.76 6.82
N HIS A 47 5.85 25.25 5.59
CA HIS A 47 7.01 24.79 4.82
C HIS A 47 7.76 25.93 4.11
N GLN A 48 7.25 27.16 4.13
CA GLN A 48 7.85 28.28 3.41
C GLN A 48 9.08 28.91 4.11
N VAL A 49 9.26 28.62 5.40
CA VAL A 49 10.30 29.29 6.22
C VAL A 49 11.70 28.74 5.93
N ASP A 50 11.85 27.42 5.92
CA ASP A 50 13.06 26.68 5.57
C ASP A 50 12.67 25.26 5.15
N GLU A 51 12.74 24.99 3.84
CA GLU A 51 12.28 23.74 3.27
C GLU A 51 12.97 22.51 3.89
N GLN A 52 14.28 22.53 4.00
CA GLN A 52 15.04 21.38 4.48
C GLN A 52 14.83 21.17 5.99
N SER A 53 14.88 22.22 6.78
CA SER A 53 14.66 22.16 8.22
C SER A 53 13.24 21.72 8.57
N THR A 54 12.25 22.14 7.78
CA THR A 54 10.86 21.71 7.96
C THR A 54 10.68 20.22 7.63
N LEU A 55 11.29 19.73 6.55
CA LEU A 55 11.26 18.30 6.20
C LEU A 55 11.93 17.44 7.25
N ASP A 56 13.10 17.87 7.76
CA ASP A 56 13.82 17.18 8.82
C ASP A 56 13.00 17.16 10.13
N THR A 57 12.31 18.24 10.46
CA THR A 57 11.39 18.32 11.63
C THR A 57 10.19 17.40 11.45
N ILE A 58 9.60 17.32 10.25
CA ILE A 58 8.50 16.41 9.95
C ILE A 58 8.94 14.97 10.14
N ASP A 59 10.10 14.59 9.62
CA ASP A 59 10.65 13.22 9.73
C ASP A 59 10.93 12.86 11.20
N GLU A 60 11.48 13.80 11.98
CA GLU A 60 11.73 13.65 13.41
C GLU A 60 10.42 13.48 14.21
N LEU A 61 9.41 14.31 13.95
CA LEU A 61 8.09 14.20 14.57
C LEU A 61 7.41 12.89 14.23
N ALA A 62 7.44 12.48 12.96
CA ALA A 62 6.88 11.24 12.51
C ALA A 62 7.57 10.01 13.14
N PHE A 63 8.88 10.12 13.43
CA PHE A 63 9.64 9.07 14.11
C PHE A 63 9.37 9.03 15.62
N LYS A 64 9.43 10.19 16.31
CA LYS A 64 9.29 10.27 17.77
C LYS A 64 7.85 10.17 18.26
N PHE A 65 6.89 10.68 17.46
CA PHE A 65 5.48 10.81 17.84
C PHE A 65 4.57 10.25 16.73
N PRO A 66 4.61 8.95 16.42
CA PRO A 66 3.89 8.34 15.31
C PRO A 66 2.35 8.43 15.42
N ASP A 67 1.83 8.73 16.61
CA ASP A 67 0.39 8.87 16.85
C ASP A 67 -0.12 10.31 16.67
N ILE A 68 0.78 11.26 16.42
CA ILE A 68 0.43 12.66 16.17
C ILE A 68 0.44 12.93 14.66
N ALA A 69 -0.65 13.48 14.16
CA ALA A 69 -0.74 13.82 12.74
C ALA A 69 0.01 15.09 12.43
N THR A 70 0.99 15.05 11.53
CA THR A 70 1.68 16.25 11.04
C THR A 70 1.08 16.68 9.71
N MET A 71 0.78 17.96 9.55
CA MET A 71 0.33 18.61 8.32
C MET A 71 1.34 19.66 7.88
N ALA A 72 1.52 19.84 6.57
CA ALA A 72 2.35 20.91 6.02
C ALA A 72 1.50 21.92 5.24
N ILE A 73 1.88 23.19 5.31
CA ILE A 73 1.38 24.24 4.43
C ILE A 73 2.38 24.39 3.29
N ILE A 74 1.92 24.24 2.05
CA ILE A 74 2.78 24.15 0.85
C ILE A 74 2.27 25.14 -0.21
N PRO A 75 3.16 25.81 -0.95
CA PRO A 75 2.78 26.66 -2.09
C PRO A 75 2.06 25.85 -3.18
N ILE A 76 1.00 26.42 -3.76
CA ILE A 76 0.17 25.73 -4.77
C ILE A 76 0.94 25.31 -6.04
N ASN A 77 2.05 25.96 -6.33
CA ASN A 77 2.79 25.79 -7.59
C ASN A 77 3.93 24.78 -7.50
N ASP A 78 4.07 24.03 -6.40
CA ASP A 78 5.17 23.08 -6.23
C ASP A 78 4.70 21.65 -5.86
N PRO A 79 4.34 20.84 -6.88
CA PRO A 79 3.98 19.44 -6.67
C PRO A 79 5.13 18.60 -6.08
N LEU A 80 6.38 19.01 -6.29
CA LEU A 80 7.55 18.29 -5.78
C LEU A 80 7.65 18.39 -4.27
N GLN A 81 7.40 19.57 -3.72
CA GLN A 81 7.36 19.79 -2.27
C GLN A 81 6.26 18.97 -1.60
N ALA A 82 5.08 18.86 -2.22
CA ALA A 82 4.01 18.02 -1.69
C ALA A 82 4.44 16.54 -1.62
N GLN A 83 5.12 16.05 -2.63
CA GLN A 83 5.65 14.69 -2.64
C GLN A 83 6.76 14.51 -1.58
N GLN A 84 7.66 15.46 -1.43
CA GLN A 84 8.71 15.41 -0.42
C GLN A 84 8.15 15.45 1.00
N ALA A 85 7.18 16.31 1.27
CA ALA A 85 6.50 16.37 2.56
C ALA A 85 5.78 15.06 2.90
N MET A 86 5.12 14.43 1.92
CA MET A 86 4.52 13.11 2.12
C MET A 86 5.57 12.03 2.42
N LEU A 87 6.71 12.06 1.74
CA LEU A 87 7.82 11.13 2.00
C LEU A 87 8.47 11.36 3.38
N ALA A 88 8.45 12.60 3.89
CA ALA A 88 8.89 12.94 5.24
C ALA A 88 7.88 12.53 6.34
N GLY A 89 6.65 12.11 5.97
CA GLY A 89 5.68 11.58 6.93
C GLY A 89 4.48 12.48 7.22
N VAL A 90 4.25 13.53 6.44
CA VAL A 90 3.07 14.39 6.56
C VAL A 90 1.79 13.59 6.31
N ARG A 91 0.78 13.80 7.16
CA ARG A 91 -0.53 13.14 7.07
C ARG A 91 -1.52 13.88 6.17
N GLY A 92 -1.23 15.12 5.87
CA GLY A 92 -2.00 15.96 4.97
C GLY A 92 -1.27 17.26 4.68
N PHE A 93 -1.66 17.93 3.63
CA PHE A 93 -1.10 19.23 3.29
C PHE A 93 -2.19 20.24 2.94
N LEU A 94 -1.91 21.50 3.16
CA LEU A 94 -2.75 22.61 2.82
C LEU A 94 -2.03 23.47 1.78
N LEU A 95 -2.65 23.65 0.63
CA LEU A 95 -2.06 24.46 -0.46
C LEU A 95 -2.33 25.94 -0.21
N GLN A 96 -1.29 26.75 -0.21
CA GLN A 96 -1.40 28.21 -0.04
C GLN A 96 -1.44 28.91 -1.41
N PRO A 97 -2.36 29.89 -1.62
CA PRO A 97 -3.32 30.44 -0.64
C PRO A 97 -4.52 29.51 -0.37
N PHE A 98 -4.95 29.45 0.87
CA PHE A 98 -6.09 28.61 1.28
C PHE A 98 -7.22 29.45 1.88
N THR A 99 -8.42 28.89 1.89
CA THR A 99 -9.58 29.46 2.55
C THR A 99 -9.84 28.77 3.89
N GLN A 100 -10.62 29.42 4.76
CA GLN A 100 -11.08 28.80 6.01
C GLN A 100 -11.78 27.46 5.78
N VAL A 101 -12.57 27.35 4.71
CA VAL A 101 -13.27 26.12 4.35
C VAL A 101 -12.27 25.01 4.01
N ASN A 102 -11.21 25.32 3.24
CA ASN A 102 -10.18 24.35 2.88
C ASN A 102 -9.40 23.88 4.11
N LEU A 103 -9.01 24.77 5.00
CA LEU A 103 -8.34 24.44 6.26
C LEU A 103 -9.19 23.47 7.10
N LEU A 104 -10.44 23.84 7.37
CA LEU A 104 -11.33 23.03 8.22
C LEU A 104 -11.68 21.68 7.59
N SER A 105 -11.88 21.63 6.28
CA SER A 105 -12.12 20.36 5.58
C SER A 105 -10.91 19.43 5.63
N THR A 106 -9.70 19.96 5.45
CA THR A 106 -8.45 19.20 5.53
C THR A 106 -8.20 18.71 6.96
N LEU A 107 -8.39 19.55 7.98
CA LEU A 107 -8.26 19.13 9.38
C LEU A 107 -9.24 18.03 9.78
N ARG A 108 -10.53 18.16 9.38
CA ARG A 108 -11.52 17.11 9.63
C ARG A 108 -11.11 15.81 8.95
N ARG A 109 -10.66 15.88 7.70
CA ARG A 109 -10.21 14.71 6.94
C ARG A 109 -9.00 14.03 7.60
N VAL A 110 -7.98 14.80 8.04
CA VAL A 110 -6.81 14.25 8.74
C VAL A 110 -7.23 13.60 10.06
N ARG A 111 -8.07 14.26 10.85
CA ARG A 111 -8.61 13.70 12.10
C ARG A 111 -9.37 12.38 11.85
N ASP A 112 -10.24 12.36 10.87
CA ASP A 112 -11.07 11.18 10.57
C ASP A 112 -10.23 10.03 10.01
N LEU A 113 -9.18 10.33 9.22
CA LEU A 113 -8.19 9.35 8.77
C LEU A 113 -7.40 8.75 9.94
N GLU A 114 -6.95 9.58 10.89
CA GLU A 114 -6.21 9.09 12.06
C GLU A 114 -7.12 8.27 12.99
N ALA A 115 -8.37 8.67 13.20
CA ALA A 115 -9.33 7.87 13.97
C ALA A 115 -9.54 6.48 13.33
N ARG A 116 -9.64 6.41 12.01
CA ARG A 116 -9.74 5.13 11.27
C ARG A 116 -8.47 4.31 11.36
N ARG A 117 -7.29 4.95 11.29
CA ARG A 117 -6.00 4.27 11.48
C ARG A 117 -5.88 3.67 12.87
N GLN A 118 -6.27 4.41 13.90
CA GLN A 118 -6.29 3.89 15.26
C GLN A 118 -7.27 2.72 15.40
N GLN A 119 -8.46 2.79 14.78
CA GLN A 119 -9.40 1.67 14.73
C GLN A 119 -8.86 0.48 13.94
N SER A 120 -8.20 0.71 12.81
CA SER A 120 -7.57 -0.34 12.01
C SER A 120 -6.37 -0.96 12.75
N ARG A 121 -5.60 -0.17 13.52
CA ARG A 121 -4.52 -0.66 14.38
C ARG A 121 -5.05 -1.49 15.54
N ALA A 122 -6.10 -1.02 16.20
CA ALA A 122 -6.76 -1.78 17.28
C ALA A 122 -7.34 -3.09 16.73
N ALA A 123 -8.01 -3.05 15.57
CA ALA A 123 -8.50 -4.23 14.89
C ALA A 123 -7.36 -5.16 14.40
N ALA A 124 -6.23 -4.61 13.95
CA ALA A 124 -5.05 -5.40 13.57
C ALA A 124 -4.31 -5.98 14.79
N ALA A 125 -4.30 -5.28 15.92
CA ALA A 125 -3.78 -5.81 17.19
C ALA A 125 -4.69 -6.92 17.74
N GLU A 126 -6.02 -6.75 17.69
CA GLU A 126 -6.99 -7.81 18.02
C GLU A 126 -6.94 -8.97 17.00
N ALA A 127 -6.66 -8.71 15.72
CA ALA A 127 -6.49 -9.73 14.68
C ALA A 127 -5.14 -10.44 14.78
N ALA A 128 -4.11 -9.80 15.35
CA ALA A 128 -2.83 -10.46 15.67
C ALA A 128 -2.98 -11.46 16.84
N GLU A 129 -3.99 -11.28 17.70
CA GLU A 129 -4.42 -12.28 18.70
C GLU A 129 -5.42 -13.32 18.14
N ARG A 130 -6.06 -13.02 16.99
CA ARG A 130 -6.93 -13.96 16.27
C ARG A 130 -6.18 -14.40 15.03
N THR A 131 -5.87 -15.67 14.90
CA THR A 131 -5.31 -16.36 13.75
C THR A 131 -6.27 -16.28 12.53
N GLU A 132 -6.51 -15.07 12.00
CA GLU A 132 -7.20 -14.96 10.72
C GLU A 132 -6.22 -15.20 9.56
N PRO A 133 -6.62 -15.96 8.52
CA PRO A 133 -5.77 -16.21 7.39
C PRO A 133 -5.41 -14.90 6.67
N LEU A 134 -4.18 -14.80 6.16
CA LEU A 134 -3.74 -13.71 5.28
C LEU A 134 -4.69 -13.57 4.10
N ARG A 135 -5.28 -12.39 3.92
CA ARG A 135 -6.25 -12.14 2.86
C ARG A 135 -5.83 -11.05 1.89
N ILE A 136 -5.28 -9.93 2.40
CA ILE A 136 -4.98 -8.74 1.59
C ILE A 136 -3.48 -8.55 1.47
N LEU A 137 -2.97 -8.66 0.24
CA LEU A 137 -1.57 -8.48 -0.14
C LEU A 137 -1.47 -7.27 -1.06
N THR A 138 -0.91 -6.15 -0.59
CA THR A 138 -0.78 -4.93 -1.40
C THR A 138 0.64 -4.77 -1.92
N PHE A 139 0.79 -4.79 -3.24
CA PHE A 139 2.06 -4.51 -3.92
C PHE A 139 2.28 -3.01 -4.06
N TYR A 140 3.42 -2.55 -3.62
CA TYR A 140 3.83 -1.16 -3.73
C TYR A 140 5.34 -1.05 -3.96
N SER A 141 5.77 0.03 -4.61
CA SER A 141 7.16 0.46 -4.65
C SER A 141 7.22 1.99 -4.75
N PRO A 142 8.12 2.67 -4.04
CA PRO A 142 8.31 4.12 -4.22
C PRO A 142 8.92 4.47 -5.59
N ARG A 143 9.33 3.47 -6.38
CA ARG A 143 9.94 3.66 -7.71
C ARG A 143 9.15 2.96 -8.80
N GLY A 144 8.88 3.68 -9.88
CA GLY A 144 8.23 3.12 -11.07
C GLY A 144 9.15 2.16 -11.85
N GLY A 145 8.57 1.18 -12.54
CA GLY A 145 9.30 0.27 -13.44
C GLY A 145 9.98 -0.92 -12.77
N VAL A 146 9.91 -1.08 -11.45
CA VAL A 146 10.50 -2.21 -10.71
C VAL A 146 9.71 -3.51 -10.83
N GLY A 147 8.48 -3.48 -11.38
CA GLY A 147 7.69 -4.66 -11.68
C GLY A 147 6.58 -4.98 -10.68
N CYS A 148 6.06 -4.02 -9.90
CA CYS A 148 4.93 -4.22 -8.98
C CYS A 148 3.75 -4.91 -9.64
N SER A 149 3.18 -4.33 -10.69
CA SER A 149 2.02 -4.88 -11.42
C SER A 149 2.30 -6.28 -11.98
N THR A 150 3.53 -6.51 -12.49
CA THR A 150 3.93 -7.83 -12.99
C THR A 150 3.91 -8.88 -11.90
N LEU A 151 4.46 -8.56 -10.72
CA LEU A 151 4.47 -9.47 -9.59
C LEU A 151 3.08 -9.68 -9.02
N ALA A 152 2.25 -8.63 -8.90
CA ALA A 152 0.88 -8.72 -8.43
C ALA A 152 0.04 -9.67 -9.30
N VAL A 153 0.05 -9.49 -10.63
CA VAL A 153 -0.64 -10.38 -11.57
C VAL A 153 -0.19 -11.82 -11.40
N ASN A 154 1.12 -12.04 -11.41
CA ASN A 154 1.66 -13.39 -11.41
C ASN A 154 1.52 -14.09 -10.05
N LEU A 155 1.55 -13.34 -8.94
CA LEU A 155 1.26 -13.91 -7.62
C LEU A 155 -0.22 -14.28 -7.50
N ALA A 156 -1.15 -13.45 -7.98
CA ALA A 156 -2.57 -13.78 -7.96
C ALA A 156 -2.86 -15.09 -8.71
N VAL A 157 -2.30 -15.25 -9.93
CA VAL A 157 -2.43 -16.49 -10.69
C VAL A 157 -1.77 -17.67 -9.99
N ALA A 158 -0.58 -17.47 -9.39
CA ALA A 158 0.12 -18.54 -8.66
C ALA A 158 -0.65 -18.98 -7.40
N LEU A 159 -1.30 -18.07 -6.68
CA LEU A 159 -2.16 -18.40 -5.55
C LEU A 159 -3.36 -19.25 -6.00
N TYR A 160 -4.04 -18.84 -7.07
CA TYR A 160 -5.15 -19.61 -7.63
C TYR A 160 -4.70 -21.02 -8.09
N GLU A 161 -3.61 -21.13 -8.87
CA GLU A 161 -3.09 -22.42 -9.34
C GLU A 161 -2.67 -23.36 -8.19
N THR A 162 -2.23 -22.78 -7.06
CA THR A 162 -1.69 -23.56 -5.93
C THR A 162 -2.79 -24.04 -4.98
N PHE A 163 -3.77 -23.18 -4.70
CA PHE A 163 -4.76 -23.44 -3.64
C PHE A 163 -6.18 -23.65 -4.17
N GLU A 164 -6.45 -23.27 -5.43
CA GLU A 164 -7.81 -23.24 -6.03
C GLU A 164 -8.80 -22.41 -5.20
N ASP A 165 -8.25 -21.45 -4.44
CA ASP A 165 -9.02 -20.54 -3.59
C ASP A 165 -9.57 -19.38 -4.42
N ARG A 166 -10.56 -18.64 -3.87
CA ARG A 166 -11.12 -17.47 -4.53
C ARG A 166 -10.13 -16.31 -4.43
N VAL A 167 -9.50 -15.97 -5.54
CA VAL A 167 -8.49 -14.92 -5.63
C VAL A 167 -9.02 -13.73 -6.40
N LEU A 168 -8.98 -12.53 -5.77
CA LEU A 168 -9.24 -11.25 -6.43
C LEU A 168 -7.92 -10.54 -6.69
N LEU A 169 -7.70 -10.12 -7.93
CA LEU A 169 -6.67 -9.15 -8.30
C LEU A 169 -7.32 -7.78 -8.48
N MET A 170 -6.94 -6.79 -7.68
CA MET A 170 -7.51 -5.45 -7.70
C MET A 170 -6.49 -4.43 -8.20
N GLU A 171 -6.90 -3.58 -9.15
CA GLU A 171 -6.10 -2.47 -9.63
C GLU A 171 -6.29 -1.25 -8.73
N GLY A 172 -5.41 -1.13 -7.72
CA GLY A 172 -5.36 0.00 -6.79
C GLY A 172 -4.62 1.22 -7.36
N LYS A 173 -3.85 1.03 -8.44
CA LYS A 173 -3.27 2.11 -9.23
C LYS A 173 -4.35 2.74 -10.11
N LEU A 174 -5.11 3.68 -9.55
CA LEU A 174 -6.29 4.24 -10.20
C LEU A 174 -5.96 5.07 -11.46
N LEU A 175 -4.80 5.73 -11.48
CA LEU A 175 -4.32 6.48 -12.65
C LEU A 175 -3.31 5.63 -13.42
N PHE A 176 -3.55 5.52 -14.75
CA PHE A 176 -2.66 4.77 -15.64
C PHE A 176 -2.45 3.31 -15.20
N GLY A 177 -3.52 2.62 -14.82
CA GLY A 177 -3.54 1.19 -14.59
C GLY A 177 -3.27 0.40 -15.87
N HIS A 178 -2.64 -0.77 -15.76
CA HIS A 178 -2.28 -1.60 -16.92
C HIS A 178 -2.67 -3.08 -16.74
N LEU A 179 -3.39 -3.43 -15.68
CA LEU A 179 -3.77 -4.83 -15.43
C LEU A 179 -4.64 -5.39 -16.56
N GLY A 180 -5.57 -4.56 -17.10
CA GLY A 180 -6.38 -4.95 -18.23
C GLY A 180 -5.54 -5.32 -19.48
N LEU A 181 -4.48 -4.56 -19.78
CA LEU A 181 -3.55 -4.87 -20.86
C LEU A 181 -2.74 -6.14 -20.58
N MET A 182 -2.26 -6.31 -19.35
CA MET A 182 -1.43 -7.45 -18.94
C MET A 182 -2.19 -8.78 -18.94
N LEU A 183 -3.53 -8.70 -18.84
CA LEU A 183 -4.44 -9.84 -18.81
C LEU A 183 -5.30 -9.96 -20.08
N ASN A 184 -5.11 -9.06 -21.07
CA ASN A 184 -5.93 -8.96 -22.26
C ASN A 184 -7.44 -8.84 -21.95
N ILE A 185 -7.78 -8.08 -20.89
CA ILE A 185 -9.15 -7.79 -20.46
C ILE A 185 -9.55 -6.39 -20.94
N ARG A 186 -10.75 -6.28 -21.49
CA ARG A 186 -11.43 -5.00 -21.77
C ARG A 186 -12.66 -4.91 -20.87
N PRO A 187 -12.58 -4.21 -19.71
CA PRO A 187 -13.69 -4.16 -18.78
C PRO A 187 -14.83 -3.32 -19.36
N GLN A 188 -16.08 -3.76 -19.11
CA GLN A 188 -17.26 -2.93 -19.31
C GLN A 188 -17.52 -2.08 -18.06
N ASN A 189 -17.29 -2.65 -16.88
CA ASN A 189 -17.43 -2.03 -15.57
C ASN A 189 -16.06 -2.01 -14.85
N THR A 190 -15.89 -1.06 -13.95
CA THR A 190 -14.65 -0.82 -13.20
C THR A 190 -14.98 -0.53 -11.73
N ILE A 191 -13.96 -0.38 -10.90
CA ILE A 191 -14.15 0.01 -9.50
C ILE A 191 -15.00 1.29 -9.34
N ALA A 192 -14.98 2.20 -10.33
CA ALA A 192 -15.78 3.43 -10.29
C ALA A 192 -17.28 3.16 -10.25
N ASP A 193 -17.74 2.06 -10.85
CA ASP A 193 -19.16 1.69 -10.87
C ASP A 193 -19.64 1.19 -9.51
N LEU A 194 -18.73 0.81 -8.60
CA LEU A 194 -19.04 0.45 -7.21
C LEU A 194 -19.14 1.68 -6.29
N ILE A 195 -18.51 2.80 -6.64
CA ILE A 195 -18.37 3.98 -5.76
C ILE A 195 -19.71 4.60 -5.38
N PRO A 196 -20.67 4.82 -6.30
CA PRO A 196 -21.99 5.38 -5.93
C PRO A 196 -22.75 4.54 -4.89
N HIS A 197 -22.40 3.26 -4.79
CA HIS A 197 -23.02 2.28 -3.90
C HIS A 197 -22.16 1.90 -2.70
N ALA A 198 -21.03 2.60 -2.46
CA ALA A 198 -20.00 2.22 -1.48
C ALA A 198 -20.55 2.00 -0.05
N GLY A 199 -21.66 2.65 0.32
CA GLY A 199 -22.33 2.47 1.62
C GLY A 199 -23.22 1.22 1.72
N THR A 200 -23.66 0.66 0.59
CA THR A 200 -24.63 -0.45 0.50
C THR A 200 -24.15 -1.60 -0.37
N LEU A 201 -22.83 -1.69 -0.59
CA LEU A 201 -22.19 -2.73 -1.41
C LEU A 201 -22.54 -4.13 -0.90
N ASP A 202 -22.99 -4.98 -1.82
CA ASP A 202 -23.20 -6.40 -1.61
C ASP A 202 -22.43 -7.26 -2.62
N ALA A 203 -22.48 -8.57 -2.42
CA ALA A 203 -21.77 -9.51 -3.25
C ALA A 203 -22.30 -9.56 -4.70
N SER A 204 -23.59 -9.28 -4.91
CA SER A 204 -24.21 -9.30 -6.24
C SER A 204 -23.65 -8.17 -7.10
N LEU A 205 -23.64 -6.96 -6.56
CA LEU A 205 -23.16 -5.77 -7.26
C LEU A 205 -21.65 -5.87 -7.57
N VAL A 206 -20.86 -6.39 -6.62
CA VAL A 206 -19.43 -6.66 -6.87
C VAL A 206 -19.26 -7.70 -7.98
N GLY A 207 -20.09 -8.74 -8.01
CA GLY A 207 -20.05 -9.79 -9.04
C GLY A 207 -20.36 -9.27 -10.44
N GLU A 208 -21.14 -8.20 -10.60
CA GLU A 208 -21.42 -7.58 -11.89
C GLU A 208 -20.24 -6.74 -12.45
N VAL A 209 -19.34 -6.30 -11.56
CA VAL A 209 -18.21 -5.44 -11.94
C VAL A 209 -16.91 -6.21 -12.10
N VAL A 210 -16.75 -7.29 -11.35
CA VAL A 210 -15.56 -8.13 -11.38
C VAL A 210 -15.55 -9.01 -12.62
N VAL A 211 -14.38 -9.11 -13.29
CA VAL A 211 -14.20 -9.94 -14.49
C VAL A 211 -13.49 -11.23 -14.11
N GLU A 212 -14.05 -12.39 -14.47
CA GLU A 212 -13.37 -13.68 -14.37
C GLU A 212 -12.37 -13.82 -15.53
N HIS A 213 -11.11 -14.08 -15.21
CA HIS A 213 -10.05 -14.29 -16.20
C HIS A 213 -9.88 -15.79 -16.50
N VAL A 214 -9.41 -16.12 -17.71
CA VAL A 214 -9.19 -17.52 -18.14
C VAL A 214 -8.24 -18.34 -17.24
N THR A 215 -7.46 -17.69 -16.38
CA THR A 215 -6.63 -18.36 -15.38
C THR A 215 -7.38 -18.67 -14.08
N GLY A 216 -8.66 -18.36 -13.98
CA GLY A 216 -9.52 -18.60 -12.82
C GLY A 216 -9.49 -17.50 -11.76
N ILE A 217 -8.63 -16.48 -11.86
CA ILE A 217 -8.66 -15.33 -10.96
C ILE A 217 -9.77 -14.37 -11.33
N HIS A 218 -10.31 -13.70 -10.35
CA HIS A 218 -11.20 -12.55 -10.53
C HIS A 218 -10.41 -11.25 -10.57
N VAL A 219 -10.84 -10.30 -11.41
CA VAL A 219 -10.10 -9.03 -11.62
C VAL A 219 -11.04 -7.84 -11.48
N LEU A 220 -10.67 -6.89 -10.61
CA LEU A 220 -11.34 -5.61 -10.45
C LEU A 220 -10.42 -4.50 -10.97
N LEU A 221 -10.81 -3.89 -12.09
CA LEU A 221 -9.99 -2.92 -12.80
C LEU A 221 -10.29 -1.48 -12.39
N SER A 222 -9.32 -0.60 -12.54
CA SER A 222 -9.46 0.85 -12.40
C SER A 222 -10.16 1.46 -13.63
N PRO A 223 -10.81 2.63 -13.49
CA PRO A 223 -11.39 3.34 -14.63
C PRO A 223 -10.32 3.81 -15.60
N THR A 224 -10.67 3.82 -16.89
CA THR A 224 -9.80 4.34 -17.95
C THR A 224 -9.84 5.87 -18.07
N ASP A 225 -10.93 6.49 -17.60
CA ASP A 225 -11.09 7.94 -17.58
C ASP A 225 -10.36 8.53 -16.38
N VAL A 226 -9.46 9.48 -16.63
CA VAL A 226 -8.63 10.14 -15.60
C VAL A 226 -9.48 10.97 -14.64
N GLN A 227 -10.54 11.63 -15.11
CA GLN A 227 -11.40 12.47 -14.26
C GLN A 227 -12.21 11.59 -13.29
N VAL A 228 -12.74 10.48 -13.80
CA VAL A 228 -13.43 9.47 -12.98
C VAL A 228 -12.48 8.90 -11.92
N ALA A 229 -11.27 8.53 -12.32
CA ALA A 229 -10.25 7.99 -11.41
C ALA A 229 -9.84 8.98 -10.30
N GLN A 230 -9.73 10.27 -10.62
CA GLN A 230 -9.44 11.33 -9.63
C GLN A 230 -10.59 11.58 -8.65
N GLY A 231 -11.80 11.24 -9.02
CA GLY A 231 -12.98 11.34 -8.17
C GLY A 231 -13.06 10.28 -7.07
N ILE A 232 -12.31 9.18 -7.19
CA ILE A 232 -12.32 8.07 -6.22
C ILE A 232 -11.54 8.47 -4.96
N ARG A 233 -12.23 8.45 -3.82
CA ARG A 233 -11.67 8.84 -2.52
C ARG A 233 -11.18 7.63 -1.72
N PRO A 234 -10.30 7.83 -0.75
CA PRO A 234 -9.83 6.78 0.17
C PRO A 234 -10.96 5.99 0.83
N ASP A 235 -12.02 6.68 1.26
CA ASP A 235 -13.20 6.08 1.90
C ASP A 235 -13.94 5.12 0.99
N ASP A 236 -14.04 5.46 -0.27
CA ASP A 236 -14.70 4.64 -1.27
C ASP A 236 -13.94 3.31 -1.43
N LEU A 237 -12.60 3.39 -1.56
CA LEU A 237 -11.74 2.20 -1.62
C LEU A 237 -11.82 1.35 -0.36
N PHE A 238 -11.85 1.97 0.81
CA PHE A 238 -11.98 1.24 2.08
C PHE A 238 -13.31 0.47 2.14
N ASN A 239 -14.42 1.08 1.71
CA ASN A 239 -15.72 0.42 1.68
C ASN A 239 -15.75 -0.75 0.67
N VAL A 240 -15.14 -0.58 -0.51
CA VAL A 240 -15.00 -1.68 -1.48
C VAL A 240 -14.19 -2.83 -0.87
N LEU A 241 -13.02 -2.54 -0.27
CA LEU A 241 -12.19 -3.57 0.37
C LEU A 241 -12.92 -4.31 1.48
N ARG A 242 -13.70 -3.61 2.31
CA ARG A 242 -14.51 -4.22 3.36
C ARG A 242 -15.55 -5.20 2.82
N CYS A 243 -16.11 -4.93 1.64
CA CYS A 243 -17.04 -5.83 0.98
C CYS A 243 -16.32 -7.05 0.39
N VAL A 244 -15.29 -6.83 -0.44
CA VAL A 244 -14.60 -7.92 -1.14
C VAL A 244 -13.82 -8.85 -0.18
N ARG A 245 -13.38 -8.36 0.98
CA ARG A 245 -12.72 -9.18 2.02
C ARG A 245 -13.58 -10.35 2.50
N LYS A 246 -14.91 -10.22 2.42
CA LYS A 246 -15.85 -11.29 2.80
C LYS A 246 -16.07 -12.32 1.67
N MET A 247 -15.70 -11.97 0.45
CA MET A 247 -16.01 -12.75 -0.76
C MET A 247 -14.82 -13.59 -1.24
N TYR A 248 -13.59 -13.16 -0.93
CA TYR A 248 -12.37 -13.75 -1.45
C TYR A 248 -11.46 -14.25 -0.33
N ASP A 249 -10.75 -15.32 -0.62
CA ASP A 249 -9.78 -15.93 0.30
C ASP A 249 -8.44 -15.18 0.21
N PHE A 250 -8.08 -14.71 -1.00
CA PHE A 250 -6.95 -13.82 -1.23
C PHE A 250 -7.35 -12.60 -2.06
N ILE A 251 -6.86 -11.44 -1.67
CA ILE A 251 -6.99 -10.19 -2.40
C ILE A 251 -5.59 -9.65 -2.66
N VAL A 252 -5.18 -9.63 -3.92
CA VAL A 252 -3.90 -9.08 -4.36
C VAL A 252 -4.16 -7.71 -4.96
N ILE A 253 -3.54 -6.66 -4.40
CA ILE A 253 -3.74 -5.27 -4.82
C ILE A 253 -2.47 -4.74 -5.47
N ASP A 254 -2.57 -4.21 -6.68
CA ASP A 254 -1.51 -3.42 -7.30
C ASP A 254 -1.71 -1.94 -6.96
N ALA A 255 -1.02 -1.43 -5.96
CA ALA A 255 -1.07 -0.01 -5.56
C ALA A 255 -0.09 0.87 -6.39
N GLY A 256 0.70 0.27 -7.27
CA GLY A 256 1.61 0.98 -8.16
C GLY A 256 2.83 1.58 -7.47
N SER A 257 3.18 2.83 -7.84
CA SER A 257 4.42 3.47 -7.36
C SER A 257 4.25 4.94 -6.95
N TYR A 258 3.04 5.45 -7.00
CA TYR A 258 2.75 6.83 -6.60
C TYR A 258 2.17 6.84 -5.19
N LEU A 259 2.90 7.47 -4.25
CA LEU A 259 2.45 7.60 -2.88
C LEU A 259 1.41 8.72 -2.78
N ASN A 260 0.16 8.33 -2.62
CA ASN A 260 -0.97 9.22 -2.38
C ASN A 260 -1.89 8.61 -1.32
N GLU A 261 -2.94 9.33 -0.93
CA GLU A 261 -3.88 8.89 0.11
C GLU A 261 -4.54 7.54 -0.22
N ASN A 262 -4.88 7.31 -1.50
CA ASN A 262 -5.46 6.05 -1.95
C ASN A 262 -4.48 4.89 -1.77
N ALA A 263 -3.21 5.06 -2.17
CA ALA A 263 -2.16 4.05 -1.99
C ALA A 263 -1.92 3.76 -0.50
N VAL A 264 -1.87 4.81 0.34
CA VAL A 264 -1.74 4.65 1.81
C VAL A 264 -2.92 3.89 2.38
N THR A 265 -4.16 4.22 1.99
CA THR A 265 -5.37 3.51 2.43
C THR A 265 -5.33 2.03 2.05
N LEU A 266 -4.89 1.69 0.83
CA LEU A 266 -4.74 0.30 0.40
C LEU A 266 -3.65 -0.44 1.18
N MET A 267 -2.54 0.23 1.49
CA MET A 267 -1.48 -0.35 2.32
C MET A 267 -1.90 -0.48 3.79
N ASP A 268 -2.66 0.48 4.33
CA ASP A 268 -3.19 0.43 5.69
C ASP A 268 -4.15 -0.76 5.87
N ALA A 269 -5.01 -1.01 4.88
CA ALA A 269 -5.96 -2.12 4.87
C ALA A 269 -5.32 -3.49 4.62
N ALA A 270 -4.08 -3.53 4.12
CA ALA A 270 -3.38 -4.77 3.80
C ALA A 270 -2.92 -5.53 5.06
N ASP A 271 -3.03 -6.86 5.02
CA ASP A 271 -2.39 -7.73 6.01
C ASP A 271 -0.87 -7.75 5.82
N ARG A 272 -0.40 -7.69 4.55
CA ARG A 272 1.03 -7.54 4.19
C ARG A 272 1.19 -6.56 3.04
N VAL A 273 2.22 -5.71 3.15
CA VAL A 273 2.67 -4.83 2.06
C VAL A 273 3.89 -5.46 1.39
N MET A 274 3.73 -5.83 0.13
CA MET A 274 4.76 -6.42 -0.71
C MET A 274 5.59 -5.28 -1.33
N LEU A 275 6.65 -4.85 -0.63
CA LEU A 275 7.51 -3.74 -1.06
C LEU A 275 8.49 -4.24 -2.12
N VAL A 276 8.29 -3.82 -3.37
CA VAL A 276 9.10 -4.28 -4.50
C VAL A 276 10.27 -3.34 -4.77
N THR A 277 11.46 -3.89 -4.92
CA THR A 277 12.67 -3.18 -5.31
C THR A 277 13.44 -3.94 -6.39
N THR A 278 14.41 -3.29 -7.02
CA THR A 278 15.36 -3.89 -7.98
C THR A 278 16.80 -3.62 -7.55
N PRO A 279 17.80 -4.41 -8.00
CA PRO A 279 19.19 -4.28 -7.56
C PRO A 279 19.92 -3.12 -8.23
N ASP A 280 19.31 -1.93 -8.31
CA ASP A 280 19.91 -0.67 -8.74
C ASP A 280 19.86 0.37 -7.62
N LEU A 281 20.85 1.28 -7.62
CA LEU A 281 21.04 2.24 -6.53
C LEU A 281 19.80 3.13 -6.31
N GLY A 282 19.13 3.57 -7.38
CA GLY A 282 17.97 4.45 -7.25
C GLY A 282 16.80 3.73 -6.59
N ALA A 283 16.50 2.49 -7.00
CA ALA A 283 15.43 1.71 -6.41
C ALA A 283 15.73 1.37 -4.94
N LEU A 284 16.97 1.02 -4.61
CA LEU A 284 17.39 0.71 -3.25
C LEU A 284 17.32 1.94 -2.34
N HIS A 285 17.76 3.10 -2.83
CA HIS A 285 17.68 4.36 -2.09
C HIS A 285 16.21 4.71 -1.77
N ASP A 286 15.33 4.70 -2.78
CA ASP A 286 13.92 5.02 -2.59
C ASP A 286 13.23 3.99 -1.68
N THR A 287 13.58 2.71 -1.80
CA THR A 287 13.09 1.63 -0.92
C THR A 287 13.51 1.85 0.53
N SER A 288 14.78 2.21 0.77
CA SER A 288 15.28 2.51 2.11
C SER A 288 14.50 3.67 2.75
N ARG A 289 14.26 4.75 1.99
CA ARG A 289 13.44 5.87 2.46
C ARG A 289 12.01 5.44 2.79
N PHE A 290 11.40 4.59 1.97
CA PHE A 290 10.06 4.08 2.27
C PHE A 290 10.03 3.17 3.51
N ILE A 291 11.07 2.36 3.75
CA ILE A 291 11.20 1.57 4.98
C ILE A 291 11.27 2.50 6.20
N HIS A 292 11.99 3.61 6.13
CA HIS A 292 11.98 4.61 7.18
C HIS A 292 10.58 5.22 7.36
N LEU A 293 9.93 5.64 6.29
CA LEU A 293 8.57 6.17 6.32
C LEU A 293 7.57 5.15 6.92
N SER A 294 7.71 3.87 6.65
CA SER A 294 6.79 2.84 7.18
C SER A 294 6.80 2.78 8.72
N ARG A 295 7.91 3.16 9.36
CA ARG A 295 7.99 3.33 10.82
C ARG A 295 7.12 4.48 11.29
N SER A 296 7.15 5.62 10.58
CA SER A 296 6.29 6.78 10.85
C SER A 296 4.82 6.48 10.59
N LEU A 297 4.52 5.59 9.62
CA LEU A 297 3.18 5.05 9.41
C LEU A 297 2.78 4.05 10.51
N ALA A 298 3.69 3.77 11.46
CA ALA A 298 3.54 2.81 12.55
C ALA A 298 3.06 1.43 12.06
N TYR A 299 3.60 0.96 10.93
CA TYR A 299 3.32 -0.38 10.47
C TYR A 299 3.91 -1.41 11.45
N PRO A 300 3.13 -2.41 11.87
CA PRO A 300 3.64 -3.42 12.78
C PRO A 300 4.77 -4.21 12.15
N ALA A 301 5.65 -4.77 12.99
CA ALA A 301 6.71 -5.66 12.55
C ALA A 301 6.12 -6.80 11.71
N GLY A 302 6.75 -7.08 10.57
CA GLY A 302 6.29 -8.13 9.65
C GLY A 302 5.19 -7.70 8.66
N LYS A 303 4.58 -6.50 8.80
CA LYS A 303 3.63 -6.02 7.79
C LYS A 303 4.30 -5.74 6.45
N LEU A 304 5.54 -5.26 6.47
CA LEU A 304 6.32 -4.92 5.28
C LEU A 304 7.20 -6.10 4.87
N LEU A 305 6.96 -6.67 3.68
CA LEU A 305 7.73 -7.76 3.11
C LEU A 305 8.49 -7.27 1.88
N THR A 306 9.82 -7.12 1.97
CA THR A 306 10.63 -6.60 0.87
C THR A 306 10.95 -7.69 -0.14
N ILE A 307 10.59 -7.47 -1.41
CA ILE A 307 10.83 -8.38 -2.53
C ILE A 307 11.86 -7.77 -3.47
N LEU A 308 12.98 -8.45 -3.64
CA LEU A 308 13.97 -8.13 -4.66
C LEU A 308 13.54 -8.74 -5.99
N ASN A 309 13.06 -7.93 -6.91
CA ASN A 309 12.78 -8.33 -8.28
C ASN A 309 14.03 -8.18 -9.16
N ARG A 310 14.12 -8.92 -10.25
CA ARG A 310 15.28 -8.99 -11.15
C ARG A 310 16.59 -9.33 -10.42
N ALA A 311 16.52 -10.18 -9.42
CA ALA A 311 17.69 -10.64 -8.68
C ALA A 311 18.70 -11.29 -9.64
N GLY A 312 19.97 -10.91 -9.53
CA GLY A 312 21.04 -11.38 -10.41
C GLY A 312 21.08 -10.72 -11.79
N MET A 313 20.36 -9.60 -11.99
CA MET A 313 20.49 -8.84 -13.24
C MET A 313 21.96 -8.39 -13.47
N PRO A 314 22.43 -8.34 -14.75
CA PRO A 314 23.77 -7.89 -15.07
C PRO A 314 24.07 -6.50 -14.48
N ALA A 315 25.26 -6.33 -13.91
CA ALA A 315 25.72 -5.09 -13.25
C ALA A 315 24.87 -4.61 -12.07
N GLY A 316 23.94 -5.43 -11.54
CA GLY A 316 23.16 -5.12 -10.35
C GLY A 316 23.98 -5.20 -9.06
N VAL A 317 23.49 -4.53 -8.00
CA VAL A 317 24.05 -4.60 -6.64
C VAL A 317 23.89 -6.04 -6.11
N LYS A 318 24.92 -6.56 -5.44
CA LYS A 318 24.87 -7.92 -4.88
C LYS A 318 23.90 -8.01 -3.71
N THR A 319 23.18 -9.11 -3.58
CA THR A 319 22.15 -9.31 -2.55
C THR A 319 22.65 -9.05 -1.12
N LYS A 320 23.88 -9.46 -0.78
CA LYS A 320 24.48 -9.22 0.54
C LYS A 320 24.64 -7.72 0.85
N ASP A 321 24.97 -6.92 -0.18
CA ASP A 321 25.16 -5.49 -0.04
C ASP A 321 23.81 -4.76 0.02
N ILE A 322 22.77 -5.33 -0.60
CA ILE A 322 21.37 -4.84 -0.53
C ILE A 322 20.83 -4.95 0.90
N ASN A 323 20.95 -6.11 1.55
CA ASN A 323 20.48 -6.29 2.93
C ASN A 323 21.18 -5.29 3.88
N ALA A 324 22.48 -5.08 3.70
CA ALA A 324 23.22 -4.10 4.50
C ALA A 324 22.74 -2.66 4.24
N ALA A 325 22.44 -2.31 2.99
CA ALA A 325 21.99 -0.96 2.62
C ALA A 325 20.57 -0.65 3.06
N LEU A 326 19.66 -1.63 3.05
CA LEU A 326 18.27 -1.44 3.42
C LEU A 326 18.04 -1.49 4.94
N HIS A 327 18.95 -2.06 5.72
CA HIS A 327 18.77 -2.42 7.13
C HIS A 327 17.42 -3.14 7.37
N HIS A 328 17.03 -3.94 6.38
CA HIS A 328 15.79 -4.69 6.35
C HIS A 328 15.98 -5.97 5.53
N ASP A 329 15.50 -7.10 6.04
CA ASP A 329 15.70 -8.39 5.38
C ASP A 329 14.84 -8.51 4.12
N LEU A 330 15.43 -9.12 3.09
CA LEU A 330 14.69 -9.50 1.90
C LEU A 330 13.83 -10.73 2.20
N TYR A 331 12.53 -10.58 2.05
CA TYR A 331 11.58 -11.69 2.23
C TYR A 331 11.63 -12.69 1.07
N ALA A 332 11.75 -12.18 -0.17
CA ALA A 332 11.84 -13.02 -1.35
C ALA A 332 12.72 -12.39 -2.44
N GLN A 333 13.26 -13.25 -3.30
CA GLN A 333 14.05 -12.85 -4.47
C GLN A 333 13.48 -13.49 -5.72
N ILE A 334 13.10 -12.66 -6.70
CA ILE A 334 12.64 -13.10 -8.01
C ILE A 334 13.76 -12.92 -9.01
N PRO A 335 14.30 -14.00 -9.58
CA PRO A 335 15.39 -13.92 -10.54
C PRO A 335 15.07 -13.05 -11.75
N ASP A 336 16.08 -12.42 -12.34
CA ASP A 336 15.91 -11.72 -13.60
C ASP A 336 15.52 -12.70 -14.72
N ASP A 337 14.35 -12.43 -15.32
CA ASP A 337 13.78 -13.19 -16.42
C ASP A 337 13.13 -12.24 -17.43
N THR A 338 13.83 -11.11 -17.67
CA THR A 338 13.33 -10.00 -18.48
C THR A 338 12.79 -10.45 -19.85
N SER A 339 13.44 -11.43 -20.49
CA SER A 339 13.04 -11.93 -21.80
C SER A 339 11.65 -12.60 -21.78
N ASN A 340 11.40 -13.51 -20.84
CA ASN A 340 10.10 -14.19 -20.74
C ASN A 340 9.02 -13.25 -20.21
N VAL A 341 9.35 -12.39 -19.24
CA VAL A 341 8.46 -11.35 -18.72
C VAL A 341 7.99 -10.43 -19.84
N THR A 342 8.91 -9.88 -20.66
CA THR A 342 8.56 -8.99 -21.76
C THR A 342 7.68 -9.68 -22.80
N ARG A 343 7.99 -10.93 -23.16
CA ARG A 343 7.16 -11.70 -24.09
C ARG A 343 5.76 -11.99 -23.53
N SER A 344 5.66 -12.22 -22.23
CA SER A 344 4.41 -12.44 -21.51
C SER A 344 3.54 -11.18 -21.53
N LEU A 345 4.10 -10.05 -21.12
CA LEU A 345 3.44 -8.73 -21.10
C LEU A 345 2.93 -8.33 -22.47
N ASN A 346 3.77 -8.44 -23.52
CA ASN A 346 3.39 -8.08 -24.90
C ASN A 346 2.30 -8.96 -25.50
N ARG A 347 1.98 -10.09 -24.87
CA ARG A 347 0.90 -11.00 -25.27
C ARG A 347 -0.34 -10.91 -24.39
N GLY A 348 -0.29 -10.11 -23.32
CA GLY A 348 -1.37 -10.05 -22.33
C GLY A 348 -1.65 -11.40 -21.66
N VAL A 349 -0.59 -12.20 -21.40
CA VAL A 349 -0.71 -13.53 -20.77
C VAL A 349 0.23 -13.61 -19.57
N PRO A 350 -0.23 -13.96 -18.36
CA PRO A 350 0.61 -14.02 -17.16
C PRO A 350 1.81 -14.97 -17.36
N LEU A 351 2.97 -14.57 -16.83
CA LEU A 351 4.23 -15.29 -16.95
C LEU A 351 4.12 -16.71 -16.35
N VAL A 352 3.56 -16.83 -15.14
CA VAL A 352 3.42 -18.13 -14.45
C VAL A 352 2.54 -19.11 -15.20
N PHE A 353 1.57 -18.62 -15.94
CA PHE A 353 0.70 -19.41 -16.80
C PHE A 353 1.40 -19.79 -18.12
N ARG A 354 2.05 -18.82 -18.77
CA ARG A 354 2.67 -19.00 -20.09
C ARG A 354 4.01 -19.74 -20.03
N TYR A 355 4.82 -19.43 -19.02
CA TYR A 355 6.17 -20.00 -18.84
C TYR A 355 6.33 -20.59 -17.43
N PRO A 356 5.57 -21.61 -17.04
CA PRO A 356 5.48 -22.12 -15.66
C PRO A 356 6.82 -22.66 -15.12
N ARG A 357 7.74 -23.01 -16.01
CA ARG A 357 9.07 -23.56 -15.67
C ARG A 357 10.18 -22.49 -15.66
N SER A 358 9.88 -21.23 -15.98
CA SER A 358 10.87 -20.16 -15.97
C SER A 358 11.39 -19.91 -14.55
N PRO A 359 12.62 -19.36 -14.39
CA PRO A 359 13.18 -19.08 -13.08
C PRO A 359 12.29 -18.16 -12.24
N ALA A 360 11.76 -17.08 -12.83
CA ALA A 360 10.88 -16.14 -12.15
C ALA A 360 9.52 -16.80 -11.78
N SER A 361 8.93 -17.62 -12.67
CA SER A 361 7.68 -18.32 -12.37
C SER A 361 7.81 -19.26 -11.17
N ARG A 362 8.93 -20.00 -11.11
CA ARG A 362 9.19 -20.91 -9.97
C ARG A 362 9.34 -20.13 -8.66
N ALA A 363 10.05 -19.01 -8.69
CA ALA A 363 10.23 -18.15 -7.51
C ALA A 363 8.89 -17.54 -7.05
N ILE A 364 8.02 -17.09 -7.97
CA ILE A 364 6.69 -16.56 -7.64
C ILE A 364 5.78 -17.66 -7.07
N LYS A 365 5.81 -18.89 -7.62
CA LYS A 365 5.06 -20.01 -7.05
C LYS A 365 5.56 -20.40 -5.66
N GLN A 366 6.87 -20.34 -5.43
CA GLN A 366 7.43 -20.55 -4.10
C GLN A 366 7.00 -19.45 -3.13
N LEU A 367 6.95 -18.18 -3.57
CA LEU A 367 6.44 -17.06 -2.78
C LEU A 367 4.97 -17.29 -2.39
N ALA A 368 4.12 -17.76 -3.31
CA ALA A 368 2.73 -18.09 -3.01
C ALA A 368 2.61 -19.18 -1.92
N LEU A 369 3.43 -20.23 -1.98
CA LEU A 369 3.48 -21.27 -0.95
C LEU A 369 3.91 -20.72 0.41
N THR A 370 4.98 -19.90 0.45
CA THR A 370 5.50 -19.33 1.71
C THR A 370 4.49 -18.39 2.37
N LEU A 371 3.72 -17.62 1.57
CA LEU A 371 2.69 -16.71 2.09
C LEU A 371 1.52 -17.46 2.74
N SER A 372 1.17 -18.64 2.25
CA SER A 372 0.13 -19.47 2.87
C SER A 372 0.58 -20.11 4.18
N ASP A 373 1.86 -20.44 4.31
CA ASP A 373 2.41 -21.03 5.55
C ASP A 373 2.39 -20.01 6.71
N ILE A 374 2.55 -18.71 6.43
CA ILE A 374 2.42 -17.64 7.45
C ILE A 374 1.02 -17.62 8.07
N SER A 375 -0.02 -17.99 7.31
CA SER A 375 -1.40 -18.08 7.83
C SER A 375 -1.66 -19.30 8.73
N VAL A 376 -0.68 -20.19 8.90
CA VAL A 376 -0.79 -21.47 9.65
C VAL A 376 0.03 -21.49 10.94
N GLU A 377 0.90 -20.51 11.20
CA GLU A 377 1.60 -20.40 12.48
C GLU A 377 0.68 -19.92 13.60
N GLU A 378 -0.20 -20.82 14.05
CA GLU A 378 -0.73 -20.78 15.41
C GLU A 378 0.30 -21.41 16.38
N PRO A 379 0.61 -20.78 17.51
CA PRO A 379 1.56 -21.36 18.48
C PRO A 379 1.07 -22.63 19.17
N ASN A 380 -0.04 -23.24 18.75
CA ASN A 380 -0.59 -24.42 19.46
C ASN A 380 -1.50 -25.33 18.61
N LYS A 381 -1.12 -25.70 17.39
CA LYS A 381 -1.79 -26.83 16.71
C LYS A 381 -0.88 -28.04 16.59
N SER A 382 -1.39 -29.17 17.16
CA SER A 382 -0.73 -30.47 17.20
C SER A 382 -0.18 -30.91 15.83
N LEU A 383 0.89 -31.71 15.84
CA LEU A 383 1.48 -32.39 14.68
C LEU A 383 0.46 -32.97 13.66
N ALA A 384 -0.78 -33.21 14.08
CA ALA A 384 -1.86 -33.73 13.24
C ALA A 384 -2.33 -32.73 12.16
N SER A 385 -2.25 -31.38 12.41
CA SER A 385 -2.67 -30.35 11.43
C SER A 385 -1.62 -30.14 10.34
N LEU A 386 -0.33 -30.19 10.71
CA LEU A 386 0.78 -30.12 9.75
C LEU A 386 0.78 -31.32 8.80
N ILE A 387 0.42 -32.51 9.30
CA ILE A 387 0.27 -33.73 8.51
C ILE A 387 -0.92 -33.60 7.52
N SER A 388 -2.00 -32.91 7.88
CA SER A 388 -3.18 -32.73 7.02
C SER A 388 -2.92 -31.79 5.84
N VAL A 389 -2.13 -30.72 6.02
CA VAL A 389 -1.74 -29.78 4.95
C VAL A 389 -0.72 -30.46 4.03
N ALA A 390 0.30 -31.11 4.58
CA ALA A 390 1.28 -31.86 3.81
C ALA A 390 0.64 -33.03 3.04
N ALA A 391 -0.39 -33.67 3.59
CA ALA A 391 -1.15 -34.73 2.92
C ALA A 391 -2.03 -34.19 1.80
N ARG A 392 -2.63 -32.99 1.94
CA ARG A 392 -3.38 -32.31 0.87
C ARG A 392 -2.48 -31.92 -0.30
N VAL A 393 -1.33 -31.30 0.00
CA VAL A 393 -0.33 -30.93 -1.02
C VAL A 393 0.21 -32.18 -1.73
N ARG A 394 0.51 -33.27 -1.01
CA ARG A 394 0.95 -34.54 -1.61
C ARG A 394 -0.12 -35.23 -2.48
N ARG A 395 -1.40 -35.19 -2.10
CA ARG A 395 -2.49 -35.70 -2.92
C ARG A 395 -2.65 -34.93 -4.23
N ARG A 396 -2.54 -33.60 -4.18
CA ARG A 396 -2.63 -32.74 -5.38
C ARG A 396 -1.42 -32.90 -6.31
N LEU A 397 -0.21 -33.08 -5.76
CA LEU A 397 0.98 -33.37 -6.56
C LEU A 397 0.94 -34.77 -7.19
N ALA A 398 0.23 -35.73 -6.57
CA ALA A 398 0.04 -37.07 -7.11
C ALA A 398 -1.02 -37.11 -8.23
N SER A 399 -2.12 -36.36 -8.10
CA SER A 399 -3.14 -36.25 -9.16
C SER A 399 -2.64 -35.51 -10.40
N ALA A 400 -1.77 -34.49 -10.23
CA ALA A 400 -1.13 -33.76 -11.34
C ALA A 400 -0.05 -34.57 -12.10
N ARG A 401 0.34 -35.76 -11.61
CA ARG A 401 1.27 -36.66 -12.28
C ARG A 401 0.55 -37.85 -13.00
N ALA A 402 -0.75 -37.98 -12.79
CA ALA A 402 -1.55 -39.08 -13.34
C ALA A 402 -2.50 -38.64 -14.49
N GLY A 403 -2.53 -37.38 -14.86
CA GLY A 403 -3.12 -36.78 -16.05
C GLY A 403 -2.06 -36.07 -16.87
#